data_4b05580efb01d9c9120f6021c09cfb0c
#
_entry.id   4b05580efb01d9c9120f6021c09cfb0c
#
_cell.length_a   1.000
_cell.length_b   1.000
_cell.length_c   1.000
_cell.angle_alpha   90.00
_cell.angle_beta   90.00
_cell.angle_gamma   90.00
#
_symmetry.space_group_name_H-M   'P 1'
#
loop_
_entity.id
_entity.type
_entity.pdbx_description
1 polymer ?
#
loop_
_entity_poly.entity_id
_entity_poly.type
_entity_poly.pdbx_seq_one_letter_code
_entity_poly.pdbx_strand_id
1 'polypeptide(L)'
;MLEFKPVTKQEAPRLRRYYQTCEFGLCEYSVGTKLMWKAALHPAWAEIAGCLVVRNEIDGQVVFDYPVPGPEGDEDAALEAIENDCLERGIPPVISVVPECRAAKLLGRYPYVRVSDVRTWRDYVYYREDLQFFAGRRYSGQRNHINKFRSKWPDAQFRPLTAADAPVIEQFWQDYEAEFPKDSNAKAKNELELAKKMLKMTGKPYFFTGGMFDGEKLIALSLAEKCGDTLIIHIEKALYSYTGVYPALVQAFADAFGDGCQWINREDDAADKGLRTSKLQYGPARLAPKYRFDPQNELLNHVQAIPELKTERLTLSALTEADIXXXXLQRPGAGRRPEPLVGL
;
A
#
# COMPACT_ATOMS: atom_id res chain seq x y z
N MET A 1 26.55 1.30 -14.40
CA MET A 1 25.06 1.30 -14.49
C MET A 1 24.50 0.00 -13.94
N LEU A 2 23.47 0.10 -13.11
CA LEU A 2 22.79 -1.07 -12.53
C LEU A 2 21.92 -1.79 -13.57
N GLU A 3 21.91 -3.11 -13.52
CA GLU A 3 21.10 -3.94 -14.41
C GLU A 3 19.83 -4.40 -13.72
N PHE A 4 18.67 -4.00 -14.24
CA PHE A 4 17.36 -4.36 -13.71
C PHE A 4 16.65 -5.34 -14.65
N LYS A 5 16.05 -6.36 -14.07
CA LYS A 5 15.27 -7.39 -14.79
C LYS A 5 13.77 -7.08 -14.63
N PRO A 6 12.98 -7.16 -15.70
CA PRO A 6 11.53 -6.95 -15.57
C PRO A 6 10.91 -7.92 -14.56
N VAL A 7 9.96 -7.41 -13.74
CA VAL A 7 9.21 -8.29 -12.84
C VAL A 7 8.26 -9.16 -13.68
N THR A 8 8.39 -10.46 -13.52
CA THR A 8 7.58 -11.46 -14.22
C THR A 8 7.10 -12.52 -13.21
N LYS A 9 6.16 -13.36 -13.65
CA LYS A 9 5.70 -14.49 -12.83
C LYS A 9 6.85 -15.46 -12.51
N GLN A 10 7.83 -15.57 -13.40
CA GLN A 10 9.00 -16.42 -13.19
C GLN A 10 9.94 -15.86 -12.12
N GLU A 11 9.99 -14.54 -11.99
CA GLU A 11 10.82 -13.87 -10.97
C GLU A 11 10.13 -13.76 -9.61
N ALA A 12 8.82 -14.00 -9.56
CA ALA A 12 8.02 -13.88 -8.33
C ALA A 12 8.64 -14.56 -7.10
N PRO A 13 9.16 -15.81 -7.20
CA PRO A 13 9.78 -16.48 -6.04
C PRO A 13 11.00 -15.73 -5.48
N ARG A 14 11.73 -14.99 -6.35
CA ARG A 14 12.90 -14.20 -5.92
C ARG A 14 12.47 -12.96 -5.11
N LEU A 15 11.50 -12.21 -5.64
CA LEU A 15 10.93 -11.07 -4.91
C LEU A 15 10.32 -11.54 -3.58
N ARG A 16 9.62 -12.68 -3.61
CA ARG A 16 8.96 -13.24 -2.44
C ARG A 16 9.94 -13.46 -1.26
N ARG A 17 11.17 -13.88 -1.53
CA ARG A 17 12.18 -14.10 -0.48
C ARG A 17 12.40 -12.86 0.40
N TYR A 18 12.30 -11.67 -0.21
CA TYR A 18 12.43 -10.41 0.50
C TYR A 18 11.10 -9.98 1.15
N TYR A 19 10.00 -10.08 0.37
CA TYR A 19 8.70 -9.59 0.86
C TYR A 19 8.12 -10.42 2.00
N GLN A 20 8.45 -11.72 2.08
CA GLN A 20 7.93 -12.58 3.14
C GLN A 20 8.44 -12.20 4.54
N THR A 21 9.56 -11.47 4.61
CA THR A 21 10.13 -11.00 5.88
C THR A 21 10.06 -9.47 6.00
N CYS A 22 9.46 -8.80 5.02
CA CYS A 22 9.39 -7.34 4.98
C CYS A 22 8.35 -6.81 5.98
N GLU A 23 8.79 -5.99 6.91
CA GLU A 23 7.95 -5.44 7.98
C GLU A 23 7.34 -4.08 7.65
N PHE A 24 7.48 -3.61 6.40
CA PHE A 24 6.96 -2.29 6.01
C PHE A 24 5.43 -2.22 6.02
N GLY A 25 4.77 -3.35 5.75
CA GLY A 25 3.31 -3.47 5.83
C GLY A 25 2.54 -2.71 4.75
N LEU A 26 3.21 -2.21 3.70
CA LEU A 26 2.60 -1.49 2.58
C LEU A 26 2.37 -2.45 1.41
N CYS A 27 1.27 -2.25 0.68
CA CYS A 27 0.87 -3.18 -0.37
C CYS A 27 1.88 -3.25 -1.53
N GLU A 28 2.65 -2.19 -1.77
CA GLU A 28 3.68 -2.20 -2.82
C GLU A 28 4.82 -3.20 -2.55
N TYR A 29 5.00 -3.58 -1.30
CA TYR A 29 6.02 -4.58 -0.91
C TYR A 29 5.44 -5.99 -0.96
N SER A 30 4.79 -6.31 -2.10
CA SER A 30 4.16 -7.59 -2.34
C SER A 30 4.33 -7.99 -3.81
N VAL A 31 4.37 -9.29 -4.06
CA VAL A 31 4.44 -9.83 -5.42
C VAL A 31 3.15 -9.50 -6.18
N GLY A 32 2.02 -9.58 -5.48
CA GLY A 32 0.70 -9.34 -6.07
C GLY A 32 0.60 -7.96 -6.69
N THR A 33 0.95 -6.92 -5.92
CA THR A 33 0.89 -5.54 -6.40
C THR A 33 1.82 -5.33 -7.61
N LYS A 34 3.05 -5.87 -7.55
CA LYS A 34 4.00 -5.73 -8.67
C LYS A 34 3.48 -6.37 -9.95
N LEU A 35 2.83 -7.54 -9.84
CA LEU A 35 2.26 -8.22 -11.02
C LEU A 35 0.98 -7.55 -11.51
N MET A 36 0.14 -7.09 -10.60
CA MET A 36 -1.14 -6.45 -10.94
C MET A 36 -0.93 -5.16 -11.72
N TRP A 37 -0.02 -4.30 -11.25
CA TRP A 37 0.22 -2.99 -11.85
C TRP A 37 1.38 -2.99 -12.87
N LYS A 38 1.84 -4.17 -13.29
CA LYS A 38 2.98 -4.33 -14.19
C LYS A 38 2.90 -3.50 -15.47
N ALA A 39 1.73 -3.45 -16.10
CA ALA A 39 1.55 -2.74 -17.37
C ALA A 39 1.57 -1.21 -17.20
N ALA A 40 1.26 -0.71 -16.00
CA ALA A 40 1.23 0.71 -15.73
C ALA A 40 2.54 1.25 -15.16
N LEU A 41 3.24 0.43 -14.36
CA LEU A 41 4.43 0.87 -13.61
C LEU A 41 5.74 0.30 -14.16
N HIS A 42 5.67 -0.65 -15.08
CA HIS A 42 6.84 -1.32 -15.69
C HIS A 42 7.90 -1.73 -14.65
N PRO A 43 7.50 -2.42 -13.55
CA PRO A 43 8.46 -2.71 -12.47
C PRO A 43 9.58 -3.61 -12.94
N ALA A 44 10.81 -3.24 -12.56
CA ALA A 44 12.01 -4.02 -12.80
C ALA A 44 12.79 -4.11 -11.49
N TRP A 45 13.49 -5.21 -11.26
CA TRP A 45 14.13 -5.48 -9.98
C TRP A 45 15.60 -5.83 -10.15
N ALA A 46 16.38 -5.57 -9.10
CA ALA A 46 17.77 -5.98 -8.98
C ALA A 46 18.05 -6.32 -7.51
N GLU A 47 19.07 -7.14 -7.29
CA GLU A 47 19.60 -7.39 -5.95
C GLU A 47 20.87 -6.55 -5.82
N ILE A 48 20.86 -5.60 -4.90
CA ILE A 48 21.93 -4.60 -4.73
C ILE A 48 22.30 -4.56 -3.24
N ALA A 49 23.55 -4.80 -2.92
CA ALA A 49 24.04 -4.82 -1.53
C ALA A 49 23.18 -5.69 -0.62
N GLY A 50 22.72 -6.85 -1.14
CA GLY A 50 21.87 -7.76 -0.37
C GLY A 50 20.43 -7.31 -0.17
N CYS A 51 20.03 -6.19 -0.81
CA CYS A 51 18.65 -5.69 -0.77
C CYS A 51 17.94 -5.94 -2.09
N LEU A 52 16.62 -6.14 -2.03
CA LEU A 52 15.78 -6.08 -3.22
C LEU A 52 15.50 -4.61 -3.53
N VAL A 53 15.90 -4.17 -4.70
CA VAL A 53 15.60 -2.83 -5.23
C VAL A 53 14.63 -2.99 -6.39
N VAL A 54 13.51 -2.27 -6.35
CA VAL A 54 12.54 -2.26 -7.45
C VAL A 54 12.49 -0.86 -8.05
N ARG A 55 12.68 -0.80 -9.36
CA ARG A 55 12.58 0.41 -10.16
C ARG A 55 11.24 0.39 -10.89
N ASN A 56 10.53 1.50 -10.84
CA ASN A 56 9.24 1.68 -11.52
C ASN A 56 9.32 2.90 -12.44
N GLU A 57 8.32 3.04 -13.28
CA GLU A 57 8.12 4.23 -14.11
C GLU A 57 6.75 4.81 -13.80
N ILE A 58 6.71 6.05 -13.33
CA ILE A 58 5.47 6.76 -13.00
C ILE A 58 5.44 8.08 -13.78
N ASP A 59 4.47 8.24 -14.66
CA ASP A 59 4.32 9.42 -15.52
C ASP A 59 5.61 9.76 -16.29
N GLY A 60 6.30 8.72 -16.79
CA GLY A 60 7.53 8.86 -17.55
C GLY A 60 8.77 9.14 -16.71
N GLN A 61 8.64 9.16 -15.38
CA GLN A 61 9.76 9.35 -14.47
C GLN A 61 10.18 8.02 -13.85
N VAL A 62 11.48 7.77 -13.84
CA VAL A 62 12.06 6.62 -13.14
C VAL A 62 12.01 6.90 -11.63
N VAL A 63 11.46 5.96 -10.88
CA VAL A 63 11.42 6.04 -9.42
C VAL A 63 11.80 4.66 -8.84
N PHE A 64 12.29 4.66 -7.62
CA PHE A 64 12.69 3.43 -6.93
C PHE A 64 11.84 3.25 -5.67
N ASP A 65 11.39 2.03 -5.41
CA ASP A 65 10.85 1.72 -4.08
C ASP A 65 12.01 1.77 -3.08
N TYR A 66 11.71 2.06 -1.81
CA TYR A 66 12.74 1.98 -0.77
C TYR A 66 13.28 0.54 -0.74
N PRO A 67 14.62 0.33 -0.70
CA PRO A 67 15.22 -1.01 -0.71
C PRO A 67 14.70 -1.91 0.42
N VAL A 68 14.42 -3.17 0.10
CA VAL A 68 13.99 -4.17 1.10
C VAL A 68 15.19 -5.03 1.45
N PRO A 69 15.73 -4.95 2.66
CA PRO A 69 16.93 -5.72 3.02
C PRO A 69 16.63 -7.22 3.13
N GLY A 70 17.53 -8.03 2.62
CA GLY A 70 17.64 -9.45 2.96
C GLY A 70 18.37 -9.60 4.30
N PRO A 71 18.67 -10.84 4.72
CA PRO A 71 19.33 -11.07 6.02
C PRO A 71 20.65 -10.34 6.23
N GLU A 72 21.41 -10.10 5.16
CA GLU A 72 22.67 -9.38 5.20
C GLU A 72 22.61 -8.12 4.34
N GLY A 73 21.40 -7.59 4.12
CA GLY A 73 21.18 -6.44 3.25
C GLY A 73 21.59 -5.12 3.90
N ASP A 74 22.35 -4.32 3.14
CA ASP A 74 22.78 -2.97 3.54
C ASP A 74 21.96 -1.93 2.77
N GLU A 75 20.97 -1.35 3.45
CA GLU A 75 20.09 -0.33 2.88
C GLU A 75 20.86 0.93 2.43
N ASP A 76 21.90 1.32 3.17
CA ASP A 76 22.67 2.53 2.83
C ASP A 76 23.53 2.31 1.59
N ALA A 77 24.19 1.17 1.49
CA ALA A 77 24.93 0.80 0.27
C ALA A 77 24.00 0.65 -0.94
N ALA A 78 22.80 0.12 -0.74
CA ALA A 78 21.82 0.00 -1.83
C ALA A 78 21.34 1.39 -2.30
N LEU A 79 21.07 2.32 -1.36
CA LEU A 79 20.70 3.69 -1.70
C LEU A 79 21.84 4.42 -2.43
N GLU A 80 23.08 4.27 -1.95
CA GLU A 80 24.26 4.85 -2.61
C GLU A 80 24.41 4.33 -4.05
N ALA A 81 24.19 3.03 -4.25
CA ALA A 81 24.26 2.44 -5.60
C ALA A 81 23.18 3.01 -6.53
N ILE A 82 21.96 3.23 -6.01
CA ILE A 82 20.87 3.88 -6.76
C ILE A 82 21.28 5.30 -7.14
N GLU A 83 21.83 6.08 -6.19
CA GLU A 83 22.26 7.46 -6.42
C GLU A 83 23.34 7.53 -7.50
N ASN A 84 24.33 6.64 -7.43
CA ASN A 84 25.41 6.58 -8.41
C ASN A 84 24.88 6.23 -9.81
N ASP A 85 23.95 5.26 -9.91
CA ASP A 85 23.33 4.89 -11.19
C ASP A 85 22.52 6.07 -11.76
N CYS A 86 21.78 6.77 -10.90
CA CYS A 86 21.01 7.94 -11.30
C CYS A 86 21.92 9.08 -11.78
N LEU A 87 23.03 9.31 -11.09
CA LEU A 87 24.01 10.31 -11.48
C LEU A 87 24.61 10.00 -12.87
N GLU A 88 24.99 8.74 -13.10
CA GLU A 88 25.51 8.29 -14.40
C GLU A 88 24.50 8.48 -15.53
N ARG A 89 23.19 8.37 -15.22
CA ARG A 89 22.11 8.52 -16.19
C ARG A 89 21.63 9.96 -16.33
N GLY A 90 22.07 10.87 -15.45
CA GLY A 90 21.59 12.26 -15.43
C GLY A 90 20.11 12.38 -15.01
N ILE A 91 19.65 11.52 -14.11
CA ILE A 91 18.27 11.55 -13.60
C ILE A 91 18.28 11.68 -12.07
N PRO A 92 17.23 12.26 -11.46
CA PRO A 92 17.17 12.36 -10.00
C PRO A 92 16.91 11.00 -9.34
N PRO A 93 17.53 10.72 -8.17
CA PRO A 93 17.30 9.48 -7.42
C PRO A 93 16.00 9.57 -6.61
N VAL A 94 14.86 9.48 -7.27
CA VAL A 94 13.55 9.60 -6.61
C VAL A 94 13.21 8.28 -5.92
N ILE A 95 13.08 8.32 -4.58
CA ILE A 95 12.67 7.15 -3.79
C ILE A 95 11.19 7.30 -3.45
N SER A 96 10.39 6.40 -3.94
CA SER A 96 8.94 6.39 -3.71
C SER A 96 8.55 5.25 -2.76
N VAL A 97 7.33 5.30 -2.26
CA VAL A 97 6.79 4.29 -1.34
C VAL A 97 7.69 4.07 -0.11
N VAL A 98 8.27 5.17 0.40
CA VAL A 98 9.09 5.09 1.60
C VAL A 98 8.19 4.82 2.80
N PRO A 99 8.42 3.73 3.56
CA PRO A 99 7.62 3.47 4.75
C PRO A 99 7.96 4.44 5.87
N GLU A 100 6.98 4.69 6.73
CA GLU A 100 7.11 5.66 7.83
C GLU A 100 8.38 5.43 8.68
N CYS A 101 8.70 4.17 8.95
CA CYS A 101 9.87 3.79 9.76
C CYS A 101 11.21 4.11 9.09
N ARG A 102 11.21 4.47 7.81
CA ARG A 102 12.43 4.84 7.07
C ARG A 102 12.48 6.31 6.67
N ALA A 103 11.41 7.06 6.92
CA ALA A 103 11.32 8.47 6.51
C ALA A 103 12.41 9.33 7.16
N ALA A 104 12.64 9.17 8.47
CA ALA A 104 13.66 9.94 9.20
C ALA A 104 15.07 9.70 8.65
N LYS A 105 15.37 8.45 8.30
CA LYS A 105 16.66 8.08 7.69
C LYS A 105 16.90 8.83 6.37
N LEU A 106 15.88 8.87 5.51
CA LEU A 106 16.00 9.58 4.23
C LEU A 106 16.02 11.10 4.39
N LEU A 107 15.33 11.65 5.38
CA LEU A 107 15.43 13.08 5.69
C LEU A 107 16.86 13.48 6.08
N GLY A 108 17.54 12.62 6.86
CA GLY A 108 18.94 12.83 7.20
C GLY A 108 19.88 12.70 6.00
N ARG A 109 19.53 11.83 5.05
CA ARG A 109 20.33 11.60 3.84
C ARG A 109 20.20 12.71 2.80
N TYR A 110 19.00 13.26 2.64
CA TYR A 110 18.69 14.26 1.60
C TYR A 110 18.25 15.58 2.23
N PRO A 111 19.19 16.48 2.53
CA PRO A 111 18.84 17.75 3.19
C PRO A 111 17.97 18.69 2.35
N TYR A 112 17.97 18.52 1.01
CA TYR A 112 17.18 19.36 0.09
C TYR A 112 16.25 18.47 -0.72
N VAL A 113 15.21 17.96 -0.05
CA VAL A 113 14.27 17.01 -0.66
C VAL A 113 12.84 17.49 -0.51
N ARG A 114 12.07 17.35 -1.57
CA ARG A 114 10.61 17.50 -1.47
C ARG A 114 10.03 16.15 -1.03
N VAL A 115 9.36 16.15 0.11
CA VAL A 115 8.66 14.96 0.58
C VAL A 115 7.18 15.15 0.34
N SER A 116 6.55 14.18 -0.27
CA SER A 116 5.10 14.19 -0.48
C SER A 116 4.46 12.90 0.03
N ASP A 117 3.21 13.02 0.42
CA ASP A 117 2.40 11.93 0.95
C ASP A 117 0.96 12.16 0.49
N VAL A 118 0.52 11.36 -0.44
CA VAL A 118 -0.79 11.51 -1.08
C VAL A 118 -1.82 10.70 -0.30
N ARG A 119 -2.75 11.39 0.37
CA ARG A 119 -3.78 10.77 1.22
C ARG A 119 -4.50 9.60 0.54
N THR A 120 -4.78 9.70 -0.75
CA THR A 120 -5.53 8.68 -1.49
C THR A 120 -4.70 7.43 -1.83
N TRP A 121 -3.40 7.47 -1.56
CA TRP A 121 -2.50 6.32 -1.74
C TRP A 121 -2.20 5.61 -0.41
N ARG A 122 -2.60 6.18 0.74
CA ARG A 122 -2.35 5.55 2.05
C ARG A 122 -3.14 4.26 2.16
N ASP A 123 -2.47 3.21 2.64
CA ASP A 123 -3.11 1.92 2.86
C ASP A 123 -3.97 1.93 4.12
N TYR A 124 -5.12 1.27 4.04
CA TYR A 124 -6.02 1.03 5.16
C TYR A 124 -5.58 -0.24 5.88
N VAL A 125 -5.01 -0.06 7.07
CA VAL A 125 -4.44 -1.16 7.86
C VAL A 125 -5.29 -1.38 9.11
N TYR A 126 -5.64 -2.62 9.36
CA TYR A 126 -6.54 -3.04 10.45
C TYR A 126 -5.82 -4.05 11.34
N TYR A 127 -6.20 -4.10 12.61
CA TYR A 127 -5.83 -5.26 13.42
C TYR A 127 -6.55 -6.50 12.86
N ARG A 128 -5.81 -7.59 12.70
CA ARG A 128 -6.41 -8.85 12.23
C ARG A 128 -7.60 -9.27 13.09
N GLU A 129 -7.45 -9.18 14.42
CA GLU A 129 -8.49 -9.57 15.37
C GLU A 129 -9.77 -8.74 15.21
N ASP A 130 -9.63 -7.45 14.88
CA ASP A 130 -10.79 -6.59 14.65
C ASP A 130 -11.66 -7.10 13.50
N LEU A 131 -11.02 -7.51 12.40
CA LEU A 131 -11.75 -8.03 11.23
C LEU A 131 -12.22 -9.47 11.42
N GLN A 132 -11.47 -10.27 12.18
CA GLN A 132 -11.82 -11.67 12.48
C GLN A 132 -13.06 -11.76 13.37
N PHE A 133 -13.16 -10.91 14.39
CA PHE A 133 -14.20 -11.04 15.41
C PHE A 133 -15.28 -9.94 15.33
N PHE A 134 -14.97 -8.79 14.77
CA PHE A 134 -15.83 -7.60 14.79
C PHE A 134 -16.37 -7.35 16.21
N ALA A 135 -15.50 -7.47 17.22
CA ALA A 135 -15.88 -7.36 18.61
C ALA A 135 -16.16 -5.91 19.02
N GLY A 136 -17.03 -5.75 20.01
CA GLY A 136 -17.33 -4.44 20.59
C GLY A 136 -18.37 -3.63 19.83
N ARG A 137 -18.75 -2.48 20.44
CA ARG A 137 -19.86 -1.64 19.99
C ARG A 137 -19.58 -1.03 18.59
N ARG A 138 -18.34 -0.65 18.32
CA ARG A 138 -17.99 0.02 17.05
C ARG A 138 -18.28 -0.84 15.81
N TYR A 139 -18.31 -2.17 15.97
CA TYR A 139 -18.56 -3.11 14.87
C TYR A 139 -19.99 -3.67 14.85
N SER A 140 -20.93 -3.05 15.61
CA SER A 140 -22.33 -3.51 15.62
C SER A 140 -22.95 -3.49 14.21
N GLY A 141 -22.60 -2.51 13.38
CA GLY A 141 -23.05 -2.42 11.98
C GLY A 141 -22.64 -3.63 11.16
N GLN A 142 -21.35 -4.00 11.24
CA GLN A 142 -20.81 -5.16 10.51
C GLN A 142 -21.50 -6.44 10.97
N ARG A 143 -21.61 -6.64 12.29
CA ARG A 143 -22.33 -7.82 12.82
C ARG A 143 -23.79 -7.87 12.37
N ASN A 144 -24.49 -6.73 12.34
CA ASN A 144 -25.86 -6.67 11.85
C ASN A 144 -25.95 -7.07 10.38
N HIS A 145 -25.02 -6.59 9.54
CA HIS A 145 -24.95 -7.00 8.12
C HIS A 145 -24.70 -8.50 7.98
N ILE A 146 -23.77 -9.05 8.76
CA ILE A 146 -23.45 -10.49 8.76
C ILE A 146 -24.68 -11.29 9.19
N ASN A 147 -25.34 -10.89 10.27
CA ASN A 147 -26.53 -11.60 10.79
C ASN A 147 -27.66 -11.60 9.75
N LYS A 148 -27.91 -10.45 9.10
CA LYS A 148 -28.91 -10.36 8.02
C LYS A 148 -28.55 -11.25 6.84
N PHE A 149 -27.25 -11.29 6.47
CA PHE A 149 -26.75 -12.15 5.39
C PHE A 149 -27.01 -13.63 5.76
N ARG A 150 -26.57 -14.05 6.94
CA ARG A 150 -26.73 -15.45 7.39
C ARG A 150 -28.21 -15.85 7.51
N SER A 151 -29.08 -14.91 7.92
CA SER A 151 -30.51 -15.18 8.02
C SER A 151 -31.16 -15.37 6.64
N LYS A 152 -30.68 -14.64 5.64
CA LYS A 152 -31.24 -14.70 4.28
C LYS A 152 -30.66 -15.85 3.46
N TRP A 153 -29.39 -16.19 3.71
CA TRP A 153 -28.70 -17.26 3.01
C TRP A 153 -28.03 -18.19 4.06
N PRO A 154 -28.84 -19.01 4.75
CA PRO A 154 -28.34 -19.80 5.89
C PRO A 154 -27.35 -20.91 5.50
N ASP A 155 -27.41 -21.34 4.24
CA ASP A 155 -26.53 -22.40 3.74
C ASP A 155 -25.22 -21.82 3.16
N ALA A 156 -25.04 -20.50 3.20
CA ALA A 156 -23.82 -19.88 2.68
C ALA A 156 -22.59 -20.25 3.52
N GLN A 157 -21.56 -20.76 2.86
CA GLN A 157 -20.34 -21.26 3.52
C GLN A 157 -19.09 -20.67 2.86
N PHE A 158 -18.09 -20.42 3.69
CA PHE A 158 -16.77 -19.99 3.22
C PHE A 158 -15.85 -21.22 3.09
N ARG A 159 -15.07 -21.25 2.01
CA ARG A 159 -13.96 -22.21 1.92
C ARG A 159 -12.77 -21.64 1.14
N PRO A 160 -11.57 -22.14 1.41
CA PRO A 160 -10.42 -21.83 0.56
C PRO A 160 -10.67 -22.27 -0.89
N LEU A 161 -10.06 -21.53 -1.83
CA LEU A 161 -10.11 -21.82 -3.26
C LEU A 161 -8.73 -22.29 -3.73
N THR A 162 -8.75 -23.23 -4.66
CA THR A 162 -7.54 -23.85 -5.23
C THR A 162 -7.52 -23.65 -6.75
N ALA A 163 -6.48 -24.12 -7.40
CA ALA A 163 -6.39 -24.09 -8.87
C ALA A 163 -7.55 -24.88 -9.54
N ALA A 164 -8.10 -25.89 -8.86
CA ALA A 164 -9.22 -26.65 -9.37
C ALA A 164 -10.52 -25.83 -9.46
N ASP A 165 -10.60 -24.73 -8.71
CA ASP A 165 -11.78 -23.85 -8.68
C ASP A 165 -11.81 -22.83 -9.82
N ALA A 166 -10.86 -22.90 -10.76
CA ALA A 166 -10.81 -21.95 -11.89
C ALA A 166 -12.14 -21.83 -12.65
N PRO A 167 -12.87 -22.93 -12.94
CA PRO A 167 -14.16 -22.78 -13.63
C PRO A 167 -15.21 -22.04 -12.80
N VAL A 168 -15.26 -22.25 -11.49
CA VAL A 168 -16.20 -21.58 -10.59
C VAL A 168 -15.85 -20.10 -10.45
N ILE A 169 -14.54 -19.76 -10.41
CA ILE A 169 -14.07 -18.37 -10.39
C ILE A 169 -14.45 -17.67 -11.71
N GLU A 170 -14.31 -18.34 -12.84
CA GLU A 170 -14.71 -17.76 -14.15
C GLU A 170 -16.22 -17.52 -14.21
N GLN A 171 -17.03 -18.46 -13.70
CA GLN A 171 -18.49 -18.26 -13.63
C GLN A 171 -18.85 -17.08 -12.70
N PHE A 172 -18.22 -17.01 -11.52
CA PHE A 172 -18.40 -15.86 -10.61
C PHE A 172 -18.12 -14.54 -11.35
N TRP A 173 -17.07 -14.53 -12.17
CA TRP A 173 -16.67 -13.32 -12.87
C TRP A 173 -17.72 -12.90 -13.90
N GLN A 174 -18.27 -13.84 -14.62
CA GLN A 174 -19.38 -13.57 -15.58
C GLN A 174 -20.59 -12.99 -14.83
N ASP A 175 -20.96 -13.59 -13.69
CA ASP A 175 -22.07 -13.11 -12.86
C ASP A 175 -21.77 -11.70 -12.33
N TYR A 176 -20.54 -11.45 -11.89
CA TYR A 176 -20.11 -10.16 -11.36
C TYR A 176 -20.16 -9.07 -12.46
N GLU A 177 -19.67 -9.39 -13.66
CA GLU A 177 -19.73 -8.47 -14.80
C GLU A 177 -21.18 -8.14 -15.20
N ALA A 178 -22.08 -9.12 -15.11
CA ALA A 178 -23.50 -8.91 -15.42
C ALA A 178 -24.17 -7.95 -14.43
N GLU A 179 -23.73 -7.97 -13.16
CA GLU A 179 -24.24 -7.07 -12.11
C GLU A 179 -23.45 -5.74 -12.02
N PHE A 180 -22.29 -5.64 -12.68
CA PHE A 180 -21.41 -4.46 -12.59
C PHE A 180 -22.07 -3.24 -13.23
N PRO A 181 -22.06 -2.07 -12.57
CA PRO A 181 -22.73 -0.90 -13.12
C PRO A 181 -22.17 -0.48 -14.49
N LYS A 182 -23.06 -0.40 -15.47
CA LYS A 182 -22.70 -0.12 -16.89
C LYS A 182 -22.11 1.27 -17.10
N ASP A 183 -22.48 2.22 -16.23
CA ASP A 183 -22.00 3.60 -16.25
C ASP A 183 -20.68 3.81 -15.49
N SER A 184 -20.03 2.74 -15.04
CA SER A 184 -18.75 2.81 -14.35
C SER A 184 -17.69 3.45 -15.26
N ASN A 185 -16.83 4.26 -14.64
CA ASN A 185 -15.77 4.97 -15.35
C ASN A 185 -14.66 4.01 -15.84
N ALA A 186 -13.79 4.52 -16.71
CA ALA A 186 -12.70 3.71 -17.31
C ALA A 186 -11.74 3.14 -16.26
N LYS A 187 -11.49 3.87 -15.17
CA LYS A 187 -10.61 3.41 -14.08
C LYS A 187 -11.19 2.16 -13.41
N ALA A 188 -12.49 2.17 -13.08
CA ALA A 188 -13.16 1.02 -12.46
C ALA A 188 -13.16 -0.20 -13.39
N LYS A 189 -13.37 0.02 -14.69
CA LYS A 189 -13.33 -1.06 -15.69
C LYS A 189 -11.92 -1.64 -15.83
N ASN A 190 -10.90 -0.79 -15.83
CA ASN A 190 -9.50 -1.25 -15.87
C ASN A 190 -9.13 -2.06 -14.61
N GLU A 191 -9.52 -1.59 -13.43
CA GLU A 191 -9.30 -2.32 -12.17
C GLU A 191 -9.98 -3.70 -12.21
N LEU A 192 -11.16 -3.77 -12.79
CA LEU A 192 -11.90 -5.03 -12.96
C LEU A 192 -11.07 -6.04 -13.78
N GLU A 193 -10.52 -5.60 -14.91
CA GLU A 193 -9.67 -6.43 -15.77
C GLU A 193 -8.39 -6.88 -15.05
N LEU A 194 -7.80 -5.99 -14.26
CA LEU A 194 -6.60 -6.32 -13.48
C LEU A 194 -6.93 -7.37 -12.41
N ALA A 195 -8.06 -7.21 -11.72
CA ALA A 195 -8.53 -8.17 -10.72
C ALA A 195 -8.77 -9.55 -11.34
N LYS A 196 -9.43 -9.60 -12.50
CA LYS A 196 -9.67 -10.85 -13.24
C LYS A 196 -8.34 -11.56 -13.59
N LYS A 197 -7.35 -10.79 -14.05
CA LYS A 197 -6.01 -11.33 -14.37
C LYS A 197 -5.30 -11.83 -13.10
N MET A 198 -5.46 -11.11 -11.98
CA MET A 198 -4.82 -11.45 -10.71
C MET A 198 -5.40 -12.74 -10.12
N LEU A 199 -6.70 -13.00 -10.29
CA LEU A 199 -7.33 -14.23 -9.82
C LEU A 199 -6.75 -15.50 -10.46
N LYS A 200 -6.03 -15.39 -11.57
CA LYS A 200 -5.28 -16.50 -12.18
C LYS A 200 -4.10 -16.95 -11.32
N MET A 201 -3.83 -16.23 -10.22
CA MET A 201 -2.81 -16.62 -9.24
C MET A 201 -3.38 -17.57 -8.17
N THR A 202 -4.69 -17.82 -8.19
CA THR A 202 -5.33 -18.79 -7.28
C THR A 202 -4.63 -20.15 -7.36
N GLY A 203 -4.29 -20.71 -6.22
CA GLY A 203 -3.58 -21.98 -6.13
C GLY A 203 -2.08 -21.89 -6.35
N LYS A 204 -1.54 -20.72 -6.64
CA LYS A 204 -0.09 -20.54 -6.71
C LYS A 204 0.48 -20.38 -5.29
N PRO A 205 1.72 -20.86 -5.05
CA PRO A 205 2.33 -20.67 -3.72
C PRO A 205 2.25 -19.23 -3.27
N TYR A 206 2.07 -19.03 -1.97
CA TYR A 206 2.00 -17.74 -1.27
C TYR A 206 0.78 -16.86 -1.59
N PHE A 207 -0.10 -17.24 -2.52
CA PHE A 207 -1.38 -16.58 -2.71
C PHE A 207 -2.48 -17.36 -2.01
N PHE A 208 -3.23 -16.68 -1.17
CA PHE A 208 -4.36 -17.23 -0.43
C PHE A 208 -5.64 -16.74 -1.09
N THR A 209 -6.47 -17.65 -1.55
CA THR A 209 -7.75 -17.31 -2.17
C THR A 209 -8.85 -18.03 -1.41
N GLY A 210 -9.95 -17.35 -1.12
CA GLY A 210 -11.10 -17.94 -0.48
C GLY A 210 -12.38 -17.34 -0.99
N GLY A 211 -13.45 -18.10 -0.92
CA GLY A 211 -14.73 -17.67 -1.43
C GLY A 211 -15.91 -18.05 -0.55
N MET A 212 -16.96 -17.26 -0.63
CA MET A 212 -18.25 -17.52 -0.01
C MET A 212 -19.17 -18.17 -1.05
N PHE A 213 -19.79 -19.26 -0.70
CA PHE A 213 -20.67 -20.04 -1.58
C PHE A 213 -22.10 -20.04 -1.05
N ASP A 214 -23.07 -19.98 -1.93
CA ASP A 214 -24.47 -20.25 -1.67
C ASP A 214 -24.82 -21.52 -2.48
N GLY A 215 -24.86 -22.66 -1.82
CA GLY A 215 -24.84 -23.95 -2.48
C GLY A 215 -23.56 -24.12 -3.30
N GLU A 216 -23.69 -24.37 -4.59
CA GLU A 216 -22.52 -24.49 -5.48
C GLU A 216 -22.08 -23.16 -6.09
N LYS A 217 -22.87 -22.10 -5.92
CA LYS A 217 -22.61 -20.80 -6.52
C LYS A 217 -21.62 -20.00 -5.69
N LEU A 218 -20.49 -19.59 -6.29
CA LEU A 218 -19.54 -18.66 -5.67
C LEU A 218 -20.15 -17.25 -5.73
N ILE A 219 -20.35 -16.63 -4.56
CA ILE A 219 -21.05 -15.33 -4.46
C ILE A 219 -20.14 -14.19 -4.03
N ALA A 220 -18.95 -14.52 -3.48
CA ALA A 220 -17.95 -13.52 -3.12
C ALA A 220 -16.60 -14.22 -3.01
N LEU A 221 -15.52 -13.48 -3.30
CA LEU A 221 -14.16 -14.02 -3.17
C LEU A 221 -13.18 -12.95 -2.75
N SER A 222 -12.06 -13.41 -2.17
CA SER A 222 -10.93 -12.56 -1.85
C SER A 222 -9.63 -13.28 -2.18
N LEU A 223 -8.60 -12.50 -2.57
CA LEU A 223 -7.24 -13.01 -2.83
C LEU A 223 -6.23 -12.12 -2.12
N ALA A 224 -5.27 -12.76 -1.45
CA ALA A 224 -4.28 -12.08 -0.60
C ALA A 224 -2.93 -12.77 -0.65
N GLU A 225 -1.90 -12.10 -0.09
CA GLU A 225 -0.62 -12.72 0.24
C GLU A 225 -0.12 -12.21 1.61
N LYS A 226 0.75 -12.98 2.26
CA LYS A 226 1.35 -12.58 3.54
C LYS A 226 2.72 -11.97 3.30
N CYS A 227 2.98 -10.79 3.86
CA CYS A 227 4.26 -10.10 3.80
C CYS A 227 4.62 -9.67 5.23
N GLY A 228 5.69 -10.24 5.77
CA GLY A 228 6.00 -10.07 7.18
C GLY A 228 4.82 -10.52 8.05
N ASP A 229 4.39 -9.66 8.96
CA ASP A 229 3.26 -9.89 9.87
C ASP A 229 1.93 -9.35 9.31
N THR A 230 1.88 -9.06 8.02
CA THR A 230 0.71 -8.40 7.38
C THR A 230 0.11 -9.29 6.29
N LEU A 231 -1.20 -9.52 6.36
CA LEU A 231 -1.98 -10.14 5.29
C LEU A 231 -2.47 -9.00 4.36
N ILE A 232 -1.97 -8.97 3.13
CA ILE A 232 -2.30 -7.93 2.14
C ILE A 232 -3.40 -8.45 1.23
N ILE A 233 -4.56 -7.79 1.24
CA ILE A 233 -5.75 -8.17 0.46
C ILE A 233 -5.72 -7.42 -0.88
N HIS A 234 -5.43 -8.13 -1.96
CA HIS A 234 -5.38 -7.55 -3.30
C HIS A 234 -6.75 -7.47 -3.97
N ILE A 235 -7.58 -8.47 -3.75
CA ILE A 235 -8.89 -8.56 -4.38
C ILE A 235 -9.94 -8.87 -3.32
N GLU A 236 -11.03 -8.12 -3.34
CA GLU A 236 -12.28 -8.43 -2.64
C GLU A 236 -13.41 -8.08 -3.59
N LYS A 237 -14.17 -9.07 -4.00
CA LYS A 237 -15.32 -8.86 -4.89
C LYS A 237 -16.49 -9.72 -4.43
N ALA A 238 -17.70 -9.19 -4.55
CA ALA A 238 -18.92 -9.89 -4.15
C ALA A 238 -20.07 -9.47 -5.07
N LEU A 239 -20.97 -10.39 -5.38
CA LEU A 239 -22.16 -10.11 -6.17
C LEU A 239 -23.04 -9.10 -5.41
N TYR A 240 -23.51 -8.09 -6.13
CA TYR A 240 -24.28 -6.98 -5.53
C TYR A 240 -25.62 -7.47 -4.98
N SER A 241 -26.16 -8.53 -5.57
CA SER A 241 -27.44 -9.15 -5.14
C SER A 241 -27.39 -9.75 -3.74
N TYR A 242 -26.18 -10.06 -3.19
CA TYR A 242 -26.02 -10.68 -1.88
C TYR A 242 -25.66 -9.64 -0.81
N THR A 243 -26.69 -8.93 -0.34
CA THR A 243 -26.48 -7.86 0.66
C THR A 243 -25.89 -8.39 1.97
N GLY A 244 -24.83 -7.77 2.47
CA GLY A 244 -24.17 -8.17 3.71
C GLY A 244 -23.08 -9.22 3.55
N VAL A 245 -22.84 -9.70 2.34
CA VAL A 245 -21.82 -10.72 2.09
C VAL A 245 -20.38 -10.18 2.30
N TYR A 246 -20.14 -8.89 1.99
CA TYR A 246 -18.79 -8.31 2.16
C TYR A 246 -18.24 -8.46 3.60
N PRO A 247 -18.93 -7.99 4.66
CA PRO A 247 -18.39 -8.20 6.00
C PRO A 247 -18.33 -9.67 6.41
N ALA A 248 -19.22 -10.54 5.87
CA ALA A 248 -19.12 -11.98 6.12
C ALA A 248 -17.86 -12.58 5.46
N LEU A 249 -17.54 -12.14 4.24
CA LEU A 249 -16.32 -12.54 3.54
C LEU A 249 -15.07 -12.06 4.30
N VAL A 250 -15.03 -10.77 4.69
CA VAL A 250 -13.90 -10.18 5.42
C VAL A 250 -13.64 -10.97 6.70
N GLN A 251 -14.69 -11.27 7.48
CA GLN A 251 -14.58 -12.02 8.73
C GLN A 251 -14.02 -13.44 8.47
N ALA A 252 -14.63 -14.17 7.55
CA ALA A 252 -14.26 -15.54 7.25
C ALA A 252 -12.85 -15.64 6.65
N PHE A 253 -12.47 -14.66 5.81
CA PHE A 253 -11.14 -14.62 5.21
C PHE A 253 -10.06 -14.32 6.25
N ALA A 254 -10.31 -13.37 7.17
CA ALA A 254 -9.40 -13.06 8.27
C ALA A 254 -9.21 -14.26 9.19
N ASP A 255 -10.30 -15.00 9.47
CA ASP A 255 -10.27 -16.22 10.28
C ASP A 255 -9.46 -17.32 9.60
N ALA A 256 -9.70 -17.56 8.32
CA ALA A 256 -9.08 -18.66 7.57
C ALA A 256 -7.59 -18.43 7.27
N PHE A 257 -7.19 -17.19 7.01
CA PHE A 257 -5.85 -16.90 6.48
C PHE A 257 -5.04 -15.90 7.31
N GLY A 258 -5.64 -15.30 8.33
CA GLY A 258 -4.95 -14.30 9.15
C GLY A 258 -3.97 -14.83 10.18
N ASP A 259 -3.93 -16.14 10.39
CA ASP A 259 -3.06 -16.71 11.40
C ASP A 259 -1.59 -16.34 11.15
N GLY A 260 -0.88 -15.97 12.22
CA GLY A 260 0.51 -15.50 12.13
C GLY A 260 0.65 -14.03 11.71
N CYS A 261 -0.45 -13.35 11.39
CA CYS A 261 -0.41 -11.92 11.06
C CYS A 261 -1.00 -11.08 12.20
N GLN A 262 -0.38 -9.95 12.47
CA GLN A 262 -0.93 -8.94 13.36
C GLN A 262 -1.89 -8.02 12.60
N TRP A 263 -1.58 -7.77 11.32
CA TRP A 263 -2.24 -6.76 10.51
C TRP A 263 -2.92 -7.34 9.28
N ILE A 264 -4.00 -6.69 8.86
CA ILE A 264 -4.60 -6.88 7.54
C ILE A 264 -4.56 -5.53 6.82
N ASN A 265 -3.87 -5.50 5.67
CA ASN A 265 -3.80 -4.34 4.80
C ASN A 265 -4.78 -4.56 3.65
N ARG A 266 -5.75 -3.64 3.48
CA ARG A 266 -6.73 -3.70 2.39
C ARG A 266 -6.47 -2.63 1.33
N GLU A 267 -5.20 -2.26 1.17
CA GLU A 267 -4.70 -1.31 0.18
C GLU A 267 -5.36 0.08 0.31
N ASP A 268 -5.13 0.95 -0.66
CA ASP A 268 -5.62 2.33 -0.65
C ASP A 268 -7.06 2.46 -1.17
N ASP A 269 -7.59 3.68 -1.25
CA ASP A 269 -8.96 3.92 -1.74
C ASP A 269 -9.02 4.38 -3.21
N ALA A 270 -7.88 4.38 -3.91
CA ALA A 270 -7.77 4.74 -5.33
C ALA A 270 -8.48 6.07 -5.67
N ALA A 271 -8.59 6.99 -4.69
CA ALA A 271 -9.32 8.27 -4.77
C ALA A 271 -10.85 8.10 -4.96
N ASP A 272 -11.37 6.88 -4.77
CA ASP A 272 -12.83 6.63 -4.86
C ASP A 272 -13.50 6.91 -3.52
N LYS A 273 -14.51 7.78 -3.52
CA LYS A 273 -15.23 8.20 -2.29
C LYS A 273 -16.06 7.06 -1.68
N GLY A 274 -16.65 6.21 -2.50
CA GLY A 274 -17.44 5.06 -2.04
C GLY A 274 -16.55 4.03 -1.36
N LEU A 275 -15.43 3.70 -2.01
CA LEU A 275 -14.44 2.77 -1.46
C LEU A 275 -13.85 3.33 -0.15
N ARG A 276 -13.53 4.63 -0.12
CA ARG A 276 -13.08 5.32 1.11
C ARG A 276 -14.07 5.15 2.25
N THR A 277 -15.34 5.46 1.99
CA THR A 277 -16.40 5.35 2.98
C THR A 277 -16.50 3.91 3.50
N SER A 278 -16.53 2.96 2.57
CA SER A 278 -16.59 1.53 2.91
C SER A 278 -15.40 1.13 3.80
N LYS A 279 -14.17 1.47 3.41
CA LYS A 279 -12.97 1.07 4.18
C LYS A 279 -12.97 1.70 5.58
N LEU A 280 -13.36 2.98 5.70
CA LEU A 280 -13.44 3.66 6.99
C LEU A 280 -14.47 3.03 7.94
N GLN A 281 -15.56 2.48 7.42
CA GLN A 281 -16.60 1.81 8.23
C GLN A 281 -16.07 0.55 8.95
N TYR A 282 -14.97 -0.02 8.49
CA TYR A 282 -14.31 -1.15 9.16
C TYR A 282 -13.33 -0.70 10.26
N GLY A 283 -13.22 0.60 10.53
CA GLY A 283 -12.41 1.15 11.61
C GLY A 283 -10.92 0.82 11.51
N PRO A 284 -10.24 1.31 10.47
CA PRO A 284 -8.81 1.03 10.34
C PRO A 284 -8.03 1.51 11.57
N ALA A 285 -7.04 0.74 11.99
CA ALA A 285 -6.14 1.09 13.07
C ALA A 285 -5.22 2.25 12.66
N ARG A 286 -4.85 2.27 11.38
CA ARG A 286 -4.05 3.38 10.82
C ARG A 286 -4.26 3.49 9.31
N LEU A 287 -3.92 4.66 8.79
CA LEU A 287 -3.76 4.89 7.36
C LEU A 287 -2.25 5.01 7.12
N ALA A 288 -1.65 3.93 6.62
CA ALA A 288 -0.20 3.84 6.48
C ALA A 288 0.27 4.75 5.34
N PRO A 289 1.11 5.76 5.61
CA PRO A 289 1.58 6.68 4.58
C PRO A 289 2.59 6.01 3.65
N LYS A 290 2.67 6.52 2.43
CA LYS A 290 3.64 6.10 1.41
C LYS A 290 4.37 7.35 0.96
N TYR A 291 5.48 7.66 1.62
CA TYR A 291 6.21 8.89 1.30
C TYR A 291 6.96 8.76 -0.01
N ARG A 292 7.00 9.87 -0.75
CA ARG A 292 7.85 10.01 -1.93
C ARG A 292 8.89 11.09 -1.62
N PHE A 293 10.15 10.72 -1.76
CA PHE A 293 11.31 11.59 -1.57
C PHE A 293 11.84 11.95 -2.96
N ASP A 294 11.78 13.22 -3.28
CA ASP A 294 12.08 13.76 -4.61
C ASP A 294 13.15 14.84 -4.47
N PRO A 295 14.44 14.49 -4.61
CA PRO A 295 15.50 15.50 -4.56
C PRO A 295 15.29 16.53 -5.67
N GLN A 296 15.16 17.81 -5.28
CA GLN A 296 14.75 18.88 -6.18
C GLN A 296 15.85 19.29 -7.15
N ASN A 297 17.10 19.23 -6.69
CA ASN A 297 18.23 19.67 -7.51
C ASN A 297 19.52 19.05 -6.97
N GLU A 298 20.21 18.30 -7.80
CA GLU A 298 21.51 17.70 -7.46
C GLU A 298 22.52 18.74 -7.02
N LEU A 299 22.54 19.88 -7.68
CA LEU A 299 23.45 20.98 -7.34
C LEU A 299 23.22 21.50 -5.91
N LEU A 300 21.96 21.53 -5.45
CA LEU A 300 21.64 21.98 -4.10
C LEU A 300 22.13 20.98 -3.03
N ASN A 301 22.12 19.69 -3.36
CA ASN A 301 22.64 18.66 -2.44
C ASN A 301 24.16 18.76 -2.28
N HIS A 302 24.85 19.39 -3.22
CA HIS A 302 26.30 19.58 -3.18
C HIS A 302 26.72 20.99 -2.73
N VAL A 303 25.77 21.87 -2.42
CA VAL A 303 26.10 23.20 -1.88
C VAL A 303 26.64 23.03 -0.47
N GLN A 304 27.95 23.23 -0.32
CA GLN A 304 28.62 23.08 0.98
C GLN A 304 28.39 24.28 1.91
N ALA A 305 28.00 25.42 1.38
CA ALA A 305 27.71 26.60 2.18
C ALA A 305 26.68 27.48 1.49
N ILE A 306 25.68 27.88 2.24
CA ILE A 306 24.73 28.91 1.80
C ILE A 306 25.41 30.26 2.04
N PRO A 307 25.59 31.09 1.01
CA PRO A 307 26.26 32.35 1.20
C PRO A 307 25.47 33.28 2.12
N GLU A 308 26.18 33.98 2.97
CA GLU A 308 25.57 35.02 3.78
C GLU A 308 25.20 36.20 2.88
N LEU A 309 23.93 36.53 2.84
CA LEU A 309 23.43 37.67 2.03
C LEU A 309 23.21 38.85 2.96
N LYS A 310 23.92 39.96 2.70
CA LYS A 310 23.83 41.19 3.48
C LYS A 310 23.26 42.32 2.68
N THR A 311 22.33 43.04 3.27
CA THR A 311 21.83 44.33 2.80
C THR A 311 22.11 45.35 3.91
N GLU A 312 21.81 46.62 3.66
CA GLU A 312 21.93 47.65 4.69
C GLU A 312 21.13 47.38 5.95
N ARG A 313 20.08 46.54 5.86
CA ARG A 313 19.14 46.32 6.97
C ARG A 313 19.01 44.86 7.42
N LEU A 314 19.54 43.90 6.67
CA LEU A 314 19.28 42.50 6.92
C LEU A 314 20.47 41.64 6.53
N THR A 315 20.78 40.68 7.37
CA THR A 315 21.69 39.58 7.06
C THR A 315 20.89 38.26 7.04
N LEU A 316 20.97 37.55 5.94
CA LEU A 316 20.40 36.21 5.81
C LEU A 316 21.55 35.22 5.74
N SER A 317 21.58 34.28 6.65
CA SER A 317 22.61 33.23 6.72
C SER A 317 21.94 31.85 6.86
N ALA A 318 22.72 30.82 6.60
CA ALA A 318 22.26 29.46 6.84
C ALA A 318 21.92 29.28 8.31
N LEU A 319 20.87 28.52 8.61
CA LEU A 319 20.54 28.14 9.98
C LEU A 319 21.61 27.19 10.50
N THR A 320 22.03 27.42 11.73
CA THR A 320 22.97 26.54 12.43
C THR A 320 22.24 25.73 13.51
N GLU A 321 22.91 24.74 14.08
CA GLU A 321 22.34 23.99 15.21
C GLU A 321 21.98 24.91 16.38
N ALA A 322 22.73 25.98 16.60
CA ALA A 322 22.45 26.98 17.63
C ALA A 322 21.13 27.71 17.39
N ASP A 323 20.79 27.94 16.13
CA ASP A 323 19.54 28.60 15.75
C ASP A 323 18.32 27.67 15.98
N ILE A 324 18.52 26.43 15.77
CA ILE A 324 17.50 25.42 16.06
C ILE A 324 17.17 25.35 17.55
N UNK A 325 18.09 25.51 18.11
CA UNK A 325 17.95 25.56 19.52
C UNK A 325 17.21 26.77 20.00
N UNK A 326 17.35 27.53 19.44
CA UNK A 326 16.68 28.72 19.68
C UNK A 326 15.21 28.65 19.34
N UNK A 327 15.13 28.01 18.60
CA UNK A 327 13.81 27.80 18.20
C UNK A 327 13.06 26.85 19.08
N UNK A 328 13.70 26.20 19.54
CA UNK A 328 13.17 25.26 20.44
C UNK A 328 12.88 25.85 21.81
N LEU A 329 13.46 26.74 22.11
CA LEU A 329 13.30 27.40 23.43
C LEU A 329 12.15 28.42 23.40
N GLN A 330 11.73 28.89 22.26
CA GLN A 330 10.59 29.78 22.16
C GLN A 330 9.29 28.99 21.95
N ARG A 331 8.90 28.17 22.90
CA ARG A 331 7.52 27.69 22.98
C ARG A 331 6.66 28.91 23.40
N PRO A 332 5.61 29.24 22.65
CA PRO A 332 4.66 30.25 23.15
C PRO A 332 4.11 29.75 24.50
N GLY A 333 4.23 30.60 25.51
CA GLY A 333 3.65 30.31 26.83
C GLY A 333 2.18 29.94 26.70
N ALA A 334 1.74 29.04 27.55
CA ALA A 334 0.34 28.62 27.63
C ALA A 334 -0.54 29.85 27.90
N GLY A 335 -1.16 30.36 26.86
CA GLY A 335 -2.06 31.52 26.99
C GLY A 335 -3.02 31.61 25.84
N ARG A 336 -4.26 31.22 26.14
CA ARG A 336 -5.52 31.41 25.43
C ARG A 336 -5.78 30.47 24.24
N ARG A 337 -6.78 29.63 24.43
CA ARG A 337 -7.47 28.88 23.38
C ARG A 337 -8.07 29.90 22.40
N PRO A 338 -7.93 29.70 21.09
CA PRO A 338 -8.68 30.50 20.14
C PRO A 338 -10.18 30.18 20.26
N GLU A 339 -11.01 31.23 20.30
CA GLU A 339 -12.45 31.07 20.23
C GLU A 339 -12.86 30.54 18.85
N PRO A 340 -13.91 29.74 18.75
CA PRO A 340 -14.39 29.28 17.45
C PRO A 340 -14.94 30.45 16.65
N LEU A 341 -14.50 30.59 15.43
CA LEU A 341 -15.07 31.50 14.45
C LEU A 341 -16.49 31.04 14.12
N VAL A 342 -17.47 31.78 14.61
CA VAL A 342 -18.88 31.63 14.24
C VAL A 342 -19.13 32.53 13.02
N GLY A 343 -19.52 31.93 11.93
CA GLY A 343 -20.30 32.57 10.87
C GLY A 343 -19.57 33.36 9.78
N LEU A 344 -19.57 32.82 8.61
CA LEU A 344 -20.27 33.32 7.38
C LEU A 344 -20.16 32.23 6.34
#